data_a7cbb8f4a1d8ce52018e634ba744e5bb
#
_entry.id   a7cbb8f4a1d8ce52018e634ba744e5bb
#
_cell.length_a   1.000
_cell.length_b   1.000
_cell.length_c   1.000
_cell.angle_alpha   90.00
_cell.angle_beta   90.00
_cell.angle_gamma   90.00
#
_symmetry.space_group_name_H-M   'P 1'
#
loop_
_entity.id
_entity.type
_entity.pdbx_description
1 polymer ?
#
loop_
_entity_poly.entity_id
_entity_poly.type
_entity_poly.pdbx_seq_one_letter_code
_entity_poly.pdbx_strand_id
1 'polypeptide(L)'
;MDSTPNAEPTSALPPKTRARINRLVNALLERYQVTEPPVPIERMLKQPLDGLWEAHPSQISFIMGHGIYRYAPRLAEARLLYRMLSDSPTAREGGLDTPWPVSRRAIKYFARCLLIPEEWIRALRPPDRTPDAVSEIFQVTTYDAIIRLAELGLPMPADVVIPSDE
;
A
#
# COMPACT_ATOMS: atom_id res chain seq x y z
N MET A 1 15.70 -5.71 -40.48
CA MET A 1 14.73 -4.88 -39.76
C MET A 1 14.61 -5.47 -38.36
N ASP A 2 15.47 -4.98 -37.46
CA ASP A 2 15.53 -5.47 -36.09
C ASP A 2 14.45 -4.79 -35.27
N SER A 3 13.42 -5.56 -34.91
CA SER A 3 12.46 -5.17 -33.92
C SER A 3 13.10 -5.36 -32.53
N THR A 4 13.63 -4.30 -31.99
CA THR A 4 14.08 -4.26 -30.60
C THR A 4 12.88 -4.57 -29.71
N PRO A 5 12.91 -5.61 -28.85
CA PRO A 5 11.85 -5.81 -27.88
C PRO A 5 11.87 -4.64 -26.91
N ASN A 6 10.72 -4.00 -26.80
CA ASN A 6 10.46 -2.91 -25.88
C ASN A 6 10.80 -3.43 -24.45
N ALA A 7 11.94 -3.04 -23.93
CA ALA A 7 12.34 -3.38 -22.57
C ALA A 7 11.34 -2.69 -21.64
N GLU A 8 10.47 -3.48 -21.03
CA GLU A 8 9.66 -3.00 -19.90
C GLU A 8 10.60 -2.37 -18.85
N PRO A 9 10.23 -1.23 -18.28
CA PRO A 9 11.08 -0.59 -17.29
C PRO A 9 11.36 -1.56 -16.15
N THR A 10 12.63 -1.89 -15.95
CA THR A 10 13.18 -2.84 -14.94
C THR A 10 12.80 -2.50 -13.50
N SER A 11 11.96 -1.50 -13.31
CA SER A 11 11.54 -0.89 -12.05
C SER A 11 10.28 -1.50 -11.42
N ALA A 12 9.45 -2.24 -12.16
CA ALA A 12 8.18 -2.75 -11.65
C ALA A 12 8.34 -4.09 -10.90
N LEU A 13 7.52 -4.28 -9.84
CA LEU A 13 7.42 -5.58 -9.17
C LEU A 13 6.88 -6.65 -10.13
N PRO A 14 7.39 -7.92 -10.04
CA PRO A 14 6.88 -9.02 -10.84
C PRO A 14 5.35 -9.17 -10.67
N PRO A 15 4.61 -9.51 -11.73
CA PRO A 15 3.14 -9.66 -11.69
C PRO A 15 2.66 -10.64 -10.61
N LYS A 16 3.37 -11.74 -10.41
CA LYS A 16 3.05 -12.72 -9.36
C LYS A 16 3.16 -12.11 -7.97
N THR A 17 4.18 -11.31 -7.72
CA THR A 17 4.39 -10.62 -6.43
C THR A 17 3.27 -9.61 -6.19
N ARG A 18 2.91 -8.82 -7.20
CA ARG A 18 1.78 -7.88 -7.10
C ARG A 18 0.47 -8.58 -6.79
N ALA A 19 0.18 -9.67 -7.49
CA ALA A 19 -1.04 -10.46 -7.24
C ALA A 19 -1.11 -11.02 -5.81
N ARG A 20 0.02 -11.48 -5.26
CA ARG A 20 0.10 -11.97 -3.88
C ARG A 20 -0.14 -10.85 -2.87
N ILE A 21 0.48 -9.70 -3.07
CA ILE A 21 0.28 -8.53 -2.21
C ILE A 21 -1.19 -8.08 -2.25
N ASN A 22 -1.80 -8.03 -3.42
CA ASN A 22 -3.21 -7.67 -3.54
C ASN A 22 -4.13 -8.66 -2.80
N ARG A 23 -3.88 -9.97 -2.89
CA ARG A 23 -4.64 -10.97 -2.11
C ARG A 23 -4.49 -10.75 -0.61
N LEU A 24 -3.28 -10.46 -0.13
CA LEU A 24 -3.06 -10.15 1.27
C LEU A 24 -3.85 -8.93 1.71
N VAL A 25 -3.77 -7.84 0.95
CA VAL A 25 -4.51 -6.60 1.24
C VAL A 25 -6.00 -6.89 1.37
N ASN A 26 -6.58 -7.60 0.40
CA ASN A 26 -7.99 -7.94 0.43
C ASN A 26 -8.35 -8.79 1.66
N ALA A 27 -7.53 -9.79 2.00
CA ALA A 27 -7.74 -10.60 3.19
C ALA A 27 -7.67 -9.78 4.49
N LEU A 28 -6.77 -8.80 4.59
CA LEU A 28 -6.68 -7.92 5.75
C LEU A 28 -7.89 -7.00 5.86
N LEU A 29 -8.30 -6.36 4.78
CA LEU A 29 -9.47 -5.49 4.76
C LEU A 29 -10.73 -6.25 5.14
N GLU A 30 -10.91 -7.46 4.61
CA GLU A 30 -12.04 -8.34 4.94
C GLU A 30 -12.05 -8.72 6.43
N ARG A 31 -10.92 -9.20 6.96
CA ARG A 31 -10.81 -9.62 8.37
C ARG A 31 -11.03 -8.47 9.35
N TYR A 32 -10.60 -7.25 9.00
CA TYR A 32 -10.86 -6.06 9.81
C TYR A 32 -12.20 -5.41 9.52
N GLN A 33 -12.99 -5.96 8.58
CA GLN A 33 -14.27 -5.42 8.15
C GLN A 33 -14.18 -3.95 7.71
N VAL A 34 -13.12 -3.62 6.99
CA VAL A 34 -12.89 -2.28 6.45
C VAL A 34 -13.49 -2.22 5.05
N THR A 35 -14.53 -1.40 4.89
CA THR A 35 -15.34 -1.33 3.66
C THR A 35 -15.27 0.01 2.94
N GLU A 36 -14.65 1.02 3.57
CA GLU A 36 -14.58 2.39 3.03
C GLU A 36 -13.31 3.10 3.50
N PRO A 37 -12.81 4.10 2.74
CA PRO A 37 -11.68 4.93 3.18
C PRO A 37 -12.07 5.91 4.30
N PRO A 38 -11.11 6.32 5.11
CA PRO A 38 -9.72 5.89 5.12
C PRO A 38 -9.51 4.58 5.89
N VAL A 39 -8.57 3.74 5.43
CA VAL A 39 -8.21 2.50 6.14
C VAL A 39 -7.67 2.84 7.53
N PRO A 40 -8.20 2.25 8.62
CA PRO A 40 -7.81 2.58 10.00
C PRO A 40 -6.50 1.89 10.39
N ILE A 41 -5.39 2.22 9.73
CA ILE A 41 -4.09 1.55 9.89
C ILE A 41 -3.57 1.58 11.32
N GLU A 42 -3.77 2.68 12.05
CA GLU A 42 -3.38 2.76 13.46
C GLU A 42 -4.10 1.72 14.33
N ARG A 43 -5.41 1.56 14.10
CA ARG A 43 -6.20 0.54 14.80
C ARG A 43 -5.71 -0.86 14.45
N MET A 44 -5.41 -1.11 13.17
CA MET A 44 -4.91 -2.40 12.72
C MET A 44 -3.59 -2.75 13.41
N LEU A 45 -2.66 -1.81 13.54
CA LEU A 45 -1.39 -2.02 14.24
C LEU A 45 -1.56 -2.26 15.75
N LYS A 46 -2.44 -1.50 16.39
CA LYS A 46 -2.67 -1.59 17.85
C LYS A 46 -3.51 -2.80 18.27
N GLN A 47 -4.27 -3.34 17.34
CA GLN A 47 -5.16 -4.49 17.57
C GLN A 47 -4.85 -5.60 16.57
N PRO A 48 -3.72 -6.33 16.74
CA PRO A 48 -3.38 -7.46 15.89
C PRO A 48 -4.52 -8.47 15.87
N LEU A 49 -4.77 -9.06 14.70
CA LEU A 49 -5.63 -10.23 14.62
C LEU A 49 -4.93 -11.41 15.30
N ASP A 50 -5.69 -12.25 15.99
CA ASP A 50 -5.20 -13.30 16.87
C ASP A 50 -4.02 -14.08 16.30
N GLY A 51 -2.84 -13.88 16.92
CA GLY A 51 -1.60 -14.57 16.58
C GLY A 51 -0.95 -14.22 15.24
N LEU A 52 -1.50 -13.28 14.46
CA LEU A 52 -0.94 -12.97 13.14
C LEU A 52 0.30 -12.07 13.19
N TRP A 53 0.41 -11.20 14.18
CA TRP A 53 1.61 -10.42 14.50
C TRP A 53 1.57 -9.91 15.93
N GLU A 54 2.71 -9.42 16.41
CA GLU A 54 2.81 -8.79 17.72
C GLU A 54 2.82 -7.27 17.57
N ALA A 55 2.07 -6.58 18.43
CA ALA A 55 2.10 -5.13 18.49
C ALA A 55 3.32 -4.67 19.31
N HIS A 56 4.14 -3.81 18.71
CA HIS A 56 5.28 -3.19 19.38
C HIS A 56 5.02 -1.69 19.61
N PRO A 57 4.49 -1.29 20.78
CA PRO A 57 4.07 0.09 21.04
C PRO A 57 5.18 1.13 20.82
N SER A 58 6.43 0.79 21.11
CA SER A 58 7.58 1.68 20.91
C SER A 58 7.84 2.00 19.44
N GLN A 59 7.67 1.02 18.54
CA GLN A 59 7.83 1.22 17.11
C GLN A 59 6.70 2.08 16.52
N ILE A 60 5.47 1.86 16.99
CA ILE A 60 4.31 2.64 16.57
C ILE A 60 4.47 4.10 17.00
N SER A 61 4.86 4.35 18.25
CA SER A 61 5.07 5.70 18.78
C SER A 61 6.18 6.45 18.04
N PHE A 62 7.26 5.77 17.67
CA PHE A 62 8.35 6.36 16.92
C PHE A 62 7.90 6.86 15.54
N ILE A 63 7.09 6.10 14.83
CA ILE A 63 6.59 6.47 13.51
C ILE A 63 5.65 7.67 13.59
N MET A 64 4.76 7.70 14.57
CA MET A 64 3.79 8.79 14.74
C MET A 64 4.43 10.14 15.06
N GLY A 65 5.63 10.15 15.68
CA GLY A 65 6.35 11.37 16.06
C GLY A 65 7.12 12.08 14.94
N HIS A 66 7.28 11.50 13.76
CA HIS A 66 8.24 11.95 12.75
C HIS A 66 7.63 12.46 11.44
N GLY A 67 6.32 12.73 11.38
CA GLY A 67 5.66 13.19 10.16
C GLY A 67 5.74 14.72 9.95
N ILE A 68 6.57 15.21 9.03
CA ILE A 68 6.59 16.61 8.59
C ILE A 68 5.40 16.93 7.67
N TYR A 69 4.92 15.92 6.93
CA TYR A 69 3.83 16.05 5.98
C TYR A 69 2.55 15.43 6.52
N ARG A 70 1.43 16.10 6.25
CA ARG A 70 0.10 15.56 6.54
C ARG A 70 -0.02 14.16 5.92
N TYR A 71 -0.49 13.19 6.69
CA TYR A 71 -0.68 11.79 6.31
C TYR A 71 0.58 10.93 6.09
N ALA A 72 1.79 11.49 6.10
CA ALA A 72 3.02 10.70 5.95
C ALA A 72 3.19 9.55 6.97
N PRO A 73 2.82 9.70 8.26
CA PRO A 73 2.92 8.63 9.22
C PRO A 73 2.15 7.38 8.84
N ARG A 74 1.00 7.52 8.20
CA ARG A 74 0.12 6.39 7.86
C ARG A 74 0.77 5.40 6.90
N LEU A 75 1.56 5.90 5.94
CA LEU A 75 2.30 5.03 5.03
C LEU A 75 3.42 4.28 5.76
N ALA A 76 4.10 4.94 6.70
CA ALA A 76 5.11 4.29 7.54
C ALA A 76 4.49 3.19 8.43
N GLU A 77 3.30 3.42 8.96
CA GLU A 77 2.53 2.43 9.72
C GLU A 77 2.16 1.21 8.86
N ALA A 78 1.70 1.44 7.64
CA ALA A 78 1.38 0.35 6.71
C ALA A 78 2.64 -0.47 6.32
N ARG A 79 3.79 0.20 6.14
CA ARG A 79 5.08 -0.48 5.92
C ARG A 79 5.51 -1.31 7.14
N LEU A 80 5.29 -0.80 8.35
CA LEU A 80 5.56 -1.54 9.58
C LEU A 80 4.69 -2.79 9.67
N LEU A 81 3.39 -2.67 9.37
CA LEU A 81 2.48 -3.81 9.35
C LEU A 81 2.97 -4.92 8.40
N TYR A 82 3.43 -4.56 7.20
CA TYR A 82 3.98 -5.56 6.27
C TYR A 82 5.19 -6.30 6.85
N ARG A 83 6.09 -5.59 7.52
CA ARG A 83 7.26 -6.22 8.15
C ARG A 83 6.85 -7.16 9.28
N MET A 84 5.93 -6.73 10.15
CA MET A 84 5.40 -7.58 11.23
C MET A 84 4.77 -8.86 10.69
N LEU A 85 3.97 -8.76 9.62
CA LEU A 85 3.38 -9.92 8.95
C LEU A 85 4.45 -10.83 8.32
N SER A 86 5.48 -10.25 7.70
CA SER A 86 6.57 -11.01 7.07
C SER A 86 7.38 -11.82 8.09
N ASP A 87 7.56 -11.28 9.29
CA ASP A 87 8.33 -11.90 10.37
C ASP A 87 7.50 -12.90 11.19
N SER A 88 6.18 -12.95 10.99
CA SER A 88 5.29 -13.79 11.77
C SER A 88 5.11 -15.21 11.18
N PRO A 89 5.54 -16.27 11.87
CA PRO A 89 5.24 -17.64 11.46
C PRO A 89 3.73 -17.94 11.40
N THR A 90 2.97 -17.37 12.31
CA THR A 90 1.53 -17.56 12.46
C THR A 90 0.73 -16.91 11.33
N ALA A 91 1.24 -15.81 10.75
CA ALA A 91 0.63 -15.23 9.57
C ALA A 91 0.63 -16.22 8.39
N ARG A 92 1.67 -17.05 8.29
CA ARG A 92 1.80 -18.10 7.28
C ARG A 92 0.78 -19.22 7.50
N GLU A 93 0.66 -19.70 8.71
CA GLU A 93 -0.28 -20.77 9.09
C GLU A 93 -1.73 -20.29 8.99
N GLY A 94 -1.98 -19.00 9.20
CA GLY A 94 -3.30 -18.38 9.08
C GLY A 94 -3.81 -18.15 7.65
N GLY A 95 -3.13 -18.70 6.64
CA GLY A 95 -3.55 -18.61 5.24
C GLY A 95 -3.20 -17.27 4.57
N LEU A 96 -2.36 -16.47 5.21
CA LEU A 96 -1.74 -15.32 4.55
C LEU A 96 -0.55 -15.82 3.74
N ASP A 97 -0.63 -15.69 2.44
CA ASP A 97 0.27 -16.29 1.45
C ASP A 97 1.75 -15.94 1.65
N THR A 98 2.63 -16.93 1.72
CA THR A 98 4.07 -16.77 2.00
C THR A 98 4.93 -17.66 1.10
N PRO A 99 6.25 -17.40 0.95
CA PRO A 99 7.10 -16.39 1.56
C PRO A 99 6.91 -15.01 0.93
N TRP A 100 7.08 -13.97 1.74
CA TRP A 100 6.98 -12.60 1.29
C TRP A 100 8.28 -12.14 0.65
N PRO A 101 8.25 -11.46 -0.49
CA PRO A 101 9.43 -10.74 -0.92
C PRO A 101 9.62 -9.52 0.00
N VAL A 102 10.59 -9.60 0.90
CA VAL A 102 10.96 -8.47 1.76
C VAL A 102 11.90 -7.57 0.98
N SER A 103 11.39 -6.92 -0.05
CA SER A 103 12.12 -5.87 -0.77
C SER A 103 11.52 -4.50 -0.43
N ARG A 104 12.32 -3.44 -0.52
CA ARG A 104 11.84 -2.07 -0.32
C ARG A 104 10.64 -1.77 -1.22
N ARG A 105 10.68 -2.22 -2.47
CA ARG A 105 9.59 -2.05 -3.45
C ARG A 105 8.32 -2.77 -3.04
N ALA A 106 8.41 -4.02 -2.59
CA ALA A 106 7.26 -4.78 -2.13
C ALA A 106 6.60 -4.13 -0.91
N ILE A 107 7.39 -3.66 0.05
CA ILE A 107 6.92 -2.96 1.24
C ILE A 107 6.17 -1.67 0.86
N LYS A 108 6.74 -0.85 -0.02
CA LYS A 108 6.10 0.38 -0.52
C LYS A 108 4.81 0.08 -1.29
N TYR A 109 4.84 -0.91 -2.19
CA TYR A 109 3.68 -1.32 -2.97
C TYR A 109 2.55 -1.82 -2.07
N PHE A 110 2.85 -2.69 -1.10
CA PHE A 110 1.87 -3.15 -0.12
C PHE A 110 1.22 -1.98 0.63
N ALA A 111 2.02 -1.04 1.14
CA ALA A 111 1.51 0.09 1.90
C ALA A 111 0.54 0.95 1.06
N ARG A 112 0.87 1.22 -0.20
CA ARG A 112 -0.04 1.93 -1.12
C ARG A 112 -1.30 1.12 -1.43
N CYS A 113 -1.15 -0.19 -1.70
CA CYS A 113 -2.32 -1.05 -1.95
C CYS A 113 -3.27 -1.10 -0.77
N LEU A 114 -2.73 -1.18 0.46
CA LEU A 114 -3.55 -1.24 1.68
C LEU A 114 -4.28 0.07 1.93
N LEU A 115 -3.57 1.20 1.87
CA LEU A 115 -4.17 2.51 2.15
C LEU A 115 -5.05 3.03 1.01
N ILE A 116 -4.77 2.60 -0.23
CA ILE A 116 -5.46 3.03 -1.45
C ILE A 116 -5.87 1.79 -2.27
N PRO A 117 -6.88 1.02 -1.81
CA PRO A 117 -7.34 -0.16 -2.51
C PRO A 117 -7.84 0.16 -3.93
N GLU A 118 -7.45 -0.67 -4.90
CA GLU A 118 -7.79 -0.45 -6.30
C GLU A 118 -9.29 -0.35 -6.56
N GLU A 119 -10.08 -1.24 -5.95
CA GLU A 119 -11.53 -1.27 -6.12
C GLU A 119 -12.17 0.04 -5.66
N TRP A 120 -11.69 0.63 -4.58
CA TRP A 120 -12.24 1.88 -4.06
C TRP A 120 -11.89 3.09 -4.93
N ILE A 121 -10.66 3.13 -5.48
CA ILE A 121 -10.31 4.17 -6.48
C ILE A 121 -11.17 4.04 -7.72
N ARG A 122 -11.35 2.82 -8.23
CA ARG A 122 -12.15 2.60 -9.42
C ARG A 122 -13.63 2.90 -9.22
N ALA A 123 -14.13 2.80 -7.99
CA ALA A 123 -15.48 3.19 -7.61
C ALA A 123 -15.69 4.71 -7.49
N LEU A 124 -14.62 5.50 -7.35
CA LEU A 124 -14.73 6.96 -7.38
C LEU A 124 -15.22 7.44 -8.75
N ARG A 125 -15.95 8.56 -8.76
CA ARG A 125 -16.30 9.23 -10.01
C ARG A 125 -15.04 9.71 -10.72
N PRO A 126 -14.98 9.72 -12.06
CA PRO A 126 -13.79 10.17 -12.79
C PRO A 126 -13.22 11.53 -12.35
N PRO A 127 -14.02 12.58 -12.04
CA PRO A 127 -13.49 13.85 -11.54
C PRO A 127 -12.80 13.76 -10.18
N ASP A 128 -13.16 12.75 -9.37
CA ASP A 128 -12.62 12.55 -8.02
C ASP A 128 -11.35 11.67 -8.02
N ARG A 129 -10.88 11.24 -9.20
CA ARG A 129 -9.65 10.44 -9.38
C ARG A 129 -8.42 11.30 -9.64
N THR A 130 -8.38 12.50 -9.07
CA THR A 130 -7.19 13.35 -9.11
C THR A 130 -6.26 13.05 -7.93
N PRO A 131 -4.95 13.32 -8.04
CA PRO A 131 -4.03 13.10 -6.92
C PRO A 131 -4.46 13.78 -5.62
N ASP A 132 -4.95 15.01 -5.70
CA ASP A 132 -5.40 15.76 -4.52
C ASP A 132 -6.67 15.17 -3.90
N ALA A 133 -7.66 14.83 -4.71
CA ALA A 133 -8.87 14.19 -4.22
C ALA A 133 -8.57 12.81 -3.60
N VAL A 134 -7.75 12.00 -4.23
CA VAL A 134 -7.29 10.70 -3.69
C VAL A 134 -6.53 10.90 -2.38
N SER A 135 -5.63 11.88 -2.32
CA SER A 135 -4.90 12.23 -1.09
C SER A 135 -5.86 12.51 0.08
N GLU A 136 -6.86 13.34 -0.13
CA GLU A 136 -7.82 13.70 0.92
C GLU A 136 -8.78 12.56 1.29
N ILE A 137 -9.32 11.83 0.32
CA ILE A 137 -10.28 10.73 0.56
C ILE A 137 -9.60 9.58 1.32
N PHE A 138 -8.40 9.19 0.90
CA PHE A 138 -7.68 8.05 1.48
C PHE A 138 -6.74 8.45 2.62
N GLN A 139 -6.57 9.74 2.87
CA GLN A 139 -5.64 10.29 3.87
C GLN A 139 -4.21 9.78 3.67
N VAL A 140 -3.70 9.97 2.48
CA VAL A 140 -2.34 9.66 2.06
C VAL A 140 -1.66 10.91 1.51
N THR A 141 -0.33 10.87 1.31
CA THR A 141 0.34 12.00 0.66
C THR A 141 -0.05 12.09 -0.82
N THR A 142 -0.05 13.30 -1.38
CA THR A 142 -0.27 13.49 -2.83
C THR A 142 0.76 12.70 -3.65
N TYR A 143 2.00 12.61 -3.17
CA TYR A 143 3.05 11.79 -3.76
C TYR A 143 2.63 10.32 -3.92
N ASP A 144 2.12 9.70 -2.85
CA ASP A 144 1.68 8.30 -2.87
C ASP A 144 0.42 8.10 -3.72
N ALA A 145 -0.47 9.10 -3.74
CA ALA A 145 -1.63 9.12 -4.62
C ALA A 145 -1.22 9.11 -6.10
N ILE A 146 -0.24 9.94 -6.49
CA ILE A 146 0.31 9.98 -7.85
C ILE A 146 0.86 8.62 -8.25
N ILE A 147 1.74 8.04 -7.42
CA ILE A 147 2.33 6.74 -7.73
C ILE A 147 1.25 5.66 -7.84
N ARG A 148 0.27 5.67 -6.95
CA ARG A 148 -0.80 4.68 -6.99
C ARG A 148 -1.67 4.78 -8.23
N LEU A 149 -2.04 5.98 -8.63
CA LEU A 149 -2.79 6.21 -9.89
C LEU A 149 -1.99 5.73 -11.11
N ALA A 150 -0.68 5.98 -11.13
CA ALA A 150 0.22 5.49 -12.18
C ALA A 150 0.34 3.96 -12.17
N GLU A 151 0.49 3.32 -11.02
CA GLU A 151 0.51 1.86 -10.87
C GLU A 151 -0.75 1.19 -11.42
N LEU A 152 -1.89 1.87 -11.32
CA LEU A 152 -3.19 1.40 -11.81
C LEU A 152 -3.48 1.77 -13.27
N GLY A 153 -2.57 2.52 -13.92
CA GLY A 153 -2.75 3.00 -15.30
C GLY A 153 -3.94 3.95 -15.44
N LEU A 154 -4.28 4.68 -14.37
CA LEU A 154 -5.39 5.63 -14.38
C LEU A 154 -4.94 6.99 -14.94
N PRO A 155 -5.82 7.72 -15.66
CA PRO A 155 -5.51 9.03 -16.19
C PRO A 155 -5.14 10.01 -15.07
N MET A 156 -4.14 10.83 -15.33
CA MET A 156 -3.73 11.93 -14.46
C MET A 156 -3.68 13.25 -15.24
N PRO A 157 -3.78 14.41 -14.58
CA PRO A 157 -3.57 15.71 -15.22
C PRO A 157 -2.21 15.75 -15.93
N ALA A 158 -2.14 16.44 -17.08
CA ALA A 158 -0.95 16.45 -17.92
C ALA A 158 0.27 17.15 -17.30
N ASP A 159 0.05 17.97 -16.29
CA ASP A 159 1.07 18.70 -15.54
C ASP A 159 1.65 17.90 -14.36
N VAL A 160 1.10 16.73 -14.08
CA VAL A 160 1.59 15.87 -13.01
C VAL A 160 2.80 15.07 -13.48
N VAL A 161 3.93 15.30 -12.83
CA VAL A 161 5.15 14.51 -13.02
C VAL A 161 5.08 13.26 -12.14
N ILE A 162 5.22 12.09 -12.75
CA ILE A 162 5.29 10.82 -12.00
C ILE A 162 6.70 10.73 -11.39
N PRO A 163 6.83 10.75 -10.06
CA PRO A 163 8.13 10.64 -9.43
C PRO A 163 8.68 9.22 -9.61
N SER A 164 10.01 9.11 -9.67
CA SER A 164 10.68 7.79 -9.60
C SER A 164 10.51 7.21 -8.20
N ASP A 165 10.00 6.00 -8.10
CA ASP A 165 9.81 5.28 -6.83
C ASP A 165 11.11 4.55 -6.40
N GLU A 166 12.24 5.29 -6.33
CA GLU A 166 13.54 4.75 -5.91
C GLU A 166 13.64 4.50 -4.39
#